data_189206e448807416ae0c17b1a9f46709
#
_entry.id   189206e448807416ae0c17b1a9f46709
#
_cell.length_a   1.000
_cell.length_b   1.000
_cell.length_c   1.000
_cell.angle_alpha   90.00
_cell.angle_beta   90.00
_cell.angle_gamma   90.00
#
_symmetry.space_group_name_H-M   'P 1'
#
loop_
_entity.id
_entity.type
_entity.pdbx_description
1 polymer ?
#
loop_
_entity_poly.entity_id
_entity_poly.type
_entity_poly.pdbx_seq_one_letter_code
_entity_poly.pdbx_strand_id
1 'polypeptide(L)'
;MLDLILPLECGGCAAPSTNWCDACATTLTVHTDEPHLATPRIDPGVPVFALGRYAGPRRQAIVALKEHGRRDLVTPLARALALGIHQLLSWGILDTPCTVVPAPTRALAARRRGGDPVTRIAQRATEQHPEIKVVQALRTRAMVRDSVGLTSADRERNLSDRIKITKRVGGDVLLVDDIITTGATAREAVRMLQKAGANVTAVLTLAQA
;
A
#
# COMPACT_ATOMS: atom_id res chain seq x y z
N MET A 1 17.45 -24.61 -14.98
CA MET A 1 17.83 -25.81 -14.21
C MET A 1 17.86 -25.58 -12.68
N LEU A 2 17.48 -24.39 -12.17
CA LEU A 2 17.32 -24.09 -10.73
C LEU A 2 15.91 -24.33 -10.19
N ASP A 3 14.92 -24.51 -11.07
CA ASP A 3 13.52 -24.77 -10.67
C ASP A 3 13.28 -26.18 -10.11
N LEU A 4 14.28 -27.04 -10.17
CA LEU A 4 14.21 -28.40 -9.63
C LEU A 4 14.52 -28.49 -8.12
N ILE A 5 14.95 -27.40 -7.50
CA ILE A 5 15.43 -27.40 -6.10
C ILE A 5 14.45 -26.72 -5.15
N LEU A 6 13.57 -25.85 -5.65
CA LEU A 6 12.52 -25.19 -4.87
C LEU A 6 11.16 -25.50 -5.51
N PRO A 7 10.33 -26.30 -4.86
CA PRO A 7 8.99 -26.60 -5.39
C PRO A 7 8.21 -25.29 -5.54
N LEU A 8 7.56 -25.14 -6.71
CA LEU A 8 6.67 -24.03 -6.97
C LEU A 8 5.49 -24.12 -6.01
N GLU A 9 5.29 -23.11 -5.19
CA GLU A 9 4.22 -23.08 -4.20
C GLU A 9 3.40 -21.78 -4.30
N CYS A 10 2.10 -21.92 -4.07
CA CYS A 10 1.18 -20.79 -4.03
C CYS A 10 1.60 -19.79 -2.93
N GLY A 11 1.78 -18.51 -3.30
CA GLY A 11 2.15 -17.46 -2.34
C GLY A 11 1.07 -17.11 -1.31
N GLY A 12 -0.13 -17.71 -1.43
CA GLY A 12 -1.23 -17.50 -0.49
C GLY A 12 -1.48 -18.67 0.46
N CYS A 13 -1.45 -19.90 -0.01
CA CYS A 13 -1.79 -21.10 0.77
C CYS A 13 -0.73 -22.21 0.72
N ALA A 14 0.40 -21.97 0.05
CA ALA A 14 1.48 -22.93 -0.18
C ALA A 14 1.06 -24.20 -0.96
N ALA A 15 -0.07 -24.19 -1.69
CA ALA A 15 -0.44 -25.28 -2.58
C ALA A 15 0.67 -25.51 -3.62
N PRO A 16 1.05 -26.78 -3.89
CA PRO A 16 2.17 -27.10 -4.79
C PRO A 16 1.83 -26.81 -6.25
N SER A 17 2.87 -26.72 -7.07
CA SER A 17 2.81 -26.63 -8.54
C SER A 17 2.12 -25.38 -9.10
N THR A 18 1.97 -24.32 -8.32
CA THR A 18 1.42 -23.05 -8.79
C THR A 18 1.99 -21.88 -8.03
N ASN A 19 2.17 -20.73 -8.70
CA ASN A 19 2.55 -19.47 -8.03
C ASN A 19 1.38 -18.84 -7.27
N TRP A 20 0.17 -19.00 -7.81
CA TRP A 20 -1.07 -18.44 -7.29
C TRP A 20 -2.26 -19.29 -7.72
N CYS A 21 -2.91 -19.96 -6.79
CA CYS A 21 -4.02 -20.87 -7.10
C CYS A 21 -5.37 -20.14 -7.15
N ASP A 22 -6.37 -20.78 -7.79
CA ASP A 22 -7.70 -20.21 -7.98
C ASP A 22 -8.42 -19.94 -6.64
N ALA A 23 -8.24 -20.81 -5.64
CA ALA A 23 -8.82 -20.61 -4.31
C ALA A 23 -8.29 -19.34 -3.65
N CYS A 24 -6.99 -19.05 -3.78
CA CYS A 24 -6.40 -17.78 -3.31
C CYS A 24 -6.85 -16.58 -4.16
N ALA A 25 -7.01 -16.76 -5.47
CA ALA A 25 -7.54 -15.73 -6.35
C ALA A 25 -8.97 -15.34 -5.94
N THR A 26 -9.84 -16.32 -5.69
CA THR A 26 -11.20 -16.09 -5.19
C THR A 26 -11.19 -15.38 -3.84
N THR A 27 -10.30 -15.74 -2.90
CA THR A 27 -10.18 -15.07 -1.59
C THR A 27 -9.74 -13.60 -1.70
N LEU A 28 -9.03 -13.21 -2.77
CA LEU A 28 -8.63 -11.84 -3.02
C LEU A 28 -9.59 -11.07 -3.92
N THR A 29 -10.65 -11.71 -4.43
CA THR A 29 -11.70 -11.01 -5.18
C THR A 29 -12.34 -9.93 -4.30
N VAL A 30 -12.57 -8.78 -4.88
CA VAL A 30 -13.26 -7.64 -4.21
C VAL A 30 -14.75 -7.76 -4.57
N HIS A 31 -15.59 -7.85 -3.55
CA HIS A 31 -17.04 -7.93 -3.70
C HIS A 31 -17.65 -6.53 -3.83
N THR A 32 -18.93 -6.47 -4.15
CA THR A 32 -19.65 -5.20 -4.41
C THR A 32 -19.79 -4.29 -3.18
N ASP A 33 -19.70 -4.86 -1.98
CA ASP A 33 -19.68 -4.17 -0.68
C ASP A 33 -18.25 -3.88 -0.16
N GLU A 34 -17.23 -4.23 -0.93
CA GLU A 34 -15.83 -3.95 -0.64
C GLU A 34 -15.29 -2.83 -1.55
N PRO A 35 -14.30 -2.07 -1.12
CA PRO A 35 -13.54 -2.18 0.13
C PRO A 35 -14.33 -1.70 1.36
N HIS A 36 -14.04 -2.28 2.53
CA HIS A 36 -14.68 -1.88 3.79
C HIS A 36 -14.04 -0.62 4.37
N LEU A 37 -14.85 0.22 5.00
CA LEU A 37 -14.37 1.36 5.78
C LEU A 37 -13.58 0.83 7.00
N ALA A 38 -12.34 1.25 7.10
CA ALA A 38 -11.45 0.92 8.20
C ALA A 38 -11.34 2.09 9.18
N THR A 39 -11.35 1.78 10.49
CA THR A 39 -11.21 2.80 11.54
C THR A 39 -9.90 2.55 12.30
N PRO A 40 -8.75 3.04 11.80
CA PRO A 40 -7.49 2.90 12.50
C PRO A 40 -7.49 3.74 13.78
N ARG A 41 -6.71 3.31 14.80
CA ARG A 41 -6.60 4.02 16.09
C ARG A 41 -6.16 5.47 15.96
N ILE A 42 -5.34 5.79 14.97
CA ILE A 42 -4.89 7.13 14.64
C ILE A 42 -5.57 7.52 13.34
N ASP A 43 -6.52 8.45 13.44
CA ASP A 43 -7.29 8.95 12.30
C ASP A 43 -6.40 9.73 11.31
N PRO A 44 -6.33 9.32 10.05
CA PRO A 44 -5.62 10.08 9.01
C PRO A 44 -6.28 11.41 8.61
N GLY A 45 -7.54 11.63 9.01
CA GLY A 45 -8.32 12.82 8.62
C GLY A 45 -8.98 12.72 7.25
N VAL A 46 -9.00 11.54 6.66
CA VAL A 46 -9.72 11.18 5.41
C VAL A 46 -10.23 9.75 5.53
N PRO A 47 -11.27 9.35 4.77
CA PRO A 47 -11.76 7.98 4.78
C PRO A 47 -10.66 6.96 4.47
N VAL A 48 -10.66 5.87 5.22
CA VAL A 48 -9.71 4.76 5.03
C VAL A 48 -10.48 3.52 4.61
N PHE A 49 -10.09 2.92 3.50
CA PHE A 49 -10.67 1.69 2.98
C PHE A 49 -9.66 0.56 2.98
N ALA A 50 -10.12 -0.64 3.28
CA ALA A 50 -9.32 -1.86 3.23
C ALA A 50 -10.03 -2.94 2.41
N LEU A 51 -9.28 -3.63 1.55
CA LEU A 51 -9.80 -4.72 0.73
C LEU A 51 -10.09 -6.00 1.53
N GLY A 52 -9.81 -5.99 2.82
CA GLY A 52 -10.11 -7.09 3.74
C GLY A 52 -9.18 -7.16 4.93
N ARG A 53 -9.33 -8.22 5.73
CA ARG A 53 -8.51 -8.44 6.91
C ARG A 53 -7.10 -8.91 6.56
N TYR A 54 -6.12 -8.54 7.38
CA TYR A 54 -4.75 -9.03 7.29
C TYR A 54 -4.66 -10.46 7.86
N ALA A 55 -5.24 -11.42 7.14
CA ALA A 55 -5.34 -12.83 7.52
C ALA A 55 -5.26 -13.75 6.29
N GLY A 56 -5.07 -15.04 6.52
CA GLY A 56 -5.10 -16.08 5.49
C GLY A 56 -4.23 -15.79 4.26
N PRO A 57 -4.70 -16.12 3.06
CA PRO A 57 -3.96 -15.95 1.81
C PRO A 57 -3.51 -14.51 1.55
N ARG A 58 -4.32 -13.50 1.93
CA ARG A 58 -3.97 -12.08 1.80
C ARG A 58 -2.73 -11.73 2.59
N ARG A 59 -2.67 -12.14 3.88
CA ARG A 59 -1.50 -11.95 4.73
C ARG A 59 -0.27 -12.65 4.17
N GLN A 60 -0.41 -13.91 3.77
CA GLN A 60 0.71 -14.70 3.24
C GLN A 60 1.28 -14.08 1.96
N ALA A 61 0.43 -13.65 1.03
CA ALA A 61 0.86 -12.99 -0.20
C ALA A 61 1.63 -11.69 0.07
N ILE A 62 1.13 -10.85 0.98
CA ILE A 62 1.81 -9.60 1.36
C ILE A 62 3.17 -9.88 2.02
N VAL A 63 3.25 -10.87 2.92
CA VAL A 63 4.50 -11.28 3.57
C VAL A 63 5.47 -11.85 2.55
N ALA A 64 5.04 -12.77 1.69
CA ALA A 64 5.87 -13.40 0.68
C ALA A 64 6.45 -12.37 -0.31
N LEU A 65 5.65 -11.37 -0.71
CA LEU A 65 6.12 -10.27 -1.54
C LEU A 65 7.14 -9.39 -0.81
N LYS A 66 6.89 -9.05 0.46
CA LYS A 66 7.72 -8.14 1.25
C LYS A 66 9.02 -8.78 1.75
N GLU A 67 8.93 -9.98 2.28
CA GLU A 67 10.04 -10.59 3.00
C GLU A 67 10.78 -11.64 2.16
N HIS A 68 10.07 -12.36 1.29
CA HIS A 68 10.65 -13.43 0.48
C HIS A 68 10.89 -13.03 -0.98
N GLY A 69 10.59 -11.77 -1.35
CA GLY A 69 10.87 -11.24 -2.68
C GLY A 69 10.05 -11.86 -3.82
N ARG A 70 8.90 -12.48 -3.52
CA ARG A 70 7.97 -13.13 -4.47
C ARG A 70 7.30 -12.10 -5.38
N ARG A 71 8.03 -11.65 -6.42
CA ARG A 71 7.56 -10.60 -7.36
C ARG A 71 6.38 -11.04 -8.21
N ASP A 72 6.19 -12.31 -8.41
CA ASP A 72 5.05 -12.93 -9.08
C ASP A 72 3.71 -12.56 -8.43
N LEU A 73 3.72 -12.26 -7.11
CA LEU A 73 2.54 -11.83 -6.37
C LEU A 73 2.12 -10.38 -6.60
N VAL A 74 2.92 -9.59 -7.32
CA VAL A 74 2.52 -8.23 -7.73
C VAL A 74 1.23 -8.26 -8.55
N THR A 75 1.10 -9.20 -9.50
CA THR A 75 -0.06 -9.28 -10.38
C THR A 75 -1.37 -9.59 -9.64
N PRO A 76 -1.49 -10.63 -8.79
CA PRO A 76 -2.73 -10.89 -8.06
C PRO A 76 -3.09 -9.76 -7.08
N LEU A 77 -2.11 -9.17 -6.38
CA LEU A 77 -2.36 -8.05 -5.48
C LEU A 77 -2.76 -6.78 -6.23
N ALA A 78 -2.20 -6.55 -7.41
CA ALA A 78 -2.56 -5.42 -8.27
C ALA A 78 -3.99 -5.56 -8.82
N ARG A 79 -4.43 -6.77 -9.15
CA ARG A 79 -5.82 -7.03 -9.56
C ARG A 79 -6.80 -6.66 -8.44
N ALA A 80 -6.51 -7.09 -7.21
CA ALA A 80 -7.33 -6.72 -6.05
C ALA A 80 -7.35 -5.18 -5.85
N LEU A 81 -6.19 -4.51 -5.94
CA LEU A 81 -6.12 -3.05 -5.83
C LEU A 81 -6.90 -2.35 -6.94
N ALA A 82 -6.80 -2.83 -8.20
CA ALA A 82 -7.54 -2.28 -9.33
C ALA A 82 -9.05 -2.36 -9.12
N LEU A 83 -9.56 -3.50 -8.65
CA LEU A 83 -10.98 -3.66 -8.30
C LEU A 83 -11.39 -2.70 -7.19
N GLY A 84 -10.57 -2.53 -6.15
CA GLY A 84 -10.85 -1.56 -5.09
C GLY A 84 -10.87 -0.11 -5.58
N ILE A 85 -9.94 0.27 -6.46
CA ILE A 85 -9.95 1.61 -7.10
C ILE A 85 -11.22 1.78 -7.93
N HIS A 86 -11.57 0.79 -8.75
CA HIS A 86 -12.81 0.81 -9.54
C HIS A 86 -14.04 1.00 -8.67
N GLN A 87 -14.10 0.32 -7.51
CA GLN A 87 -15.22 0.45 -6.59
C GLN A 87 -15.29 1.85 -5.96
N LEU A 88 -14.16 2.47 -5.59
CA LEU A 88 -14.15 3.84 -5.09
C LEU A 88 -14.60 4.85 -6.15
N LEU A 89 -14.26 4.63 -7.42
CA LEU A 89 -14.75 5.41 -8.55
C LEU A 89 -16.26 5.24 -8.72
N SER A 90 -16.76 4.01 -8.67
CA SER A 90 -18.20 3.71 -8.81
C SER A 90 -19.05 4.30 -7.68
N TRP A 91 -18.49 4.45 -6.49
CA TRP A 91 -19.12 5.09 -5.34
C TRP A 91 -19.01 6.62 -5.34
N GLY A 92 -18.31 7.22 -6.30
CA GLY A 92 -18.05 8.66 -6.34
C GLY A 92 -17.17 9.18 -5.20
N ILE A 93 -16.36 8.30 -4.59
CA ILE A 93 -15.38 8.67 -3.56
C ILE A 93 -14.11 9.19 -4.21
N LEU A 94 -13.81 8.71 -5.41
CA LEU A 94 -12.68 9.10 -6.23
C LEU A 94 -13.20 9.48 -7.61
N ASP A 95 -12.69 10.57 -8.16
CA ASP A 95 -12.97 11.00 -9.54
C ASP A 95 -11.72 10.93 -10.41
N THR A 96 -11.90 10.89 -11.73
CA THR A 96 -10.80 10.99 -12.69
C THR A 96 -10.84 12.34 -13.42
N PRO A 97 -9.68 12.95 -13.73
CA PRO A 97 -8.33 12.42 -13.54
C PRO A 97 -7.82 12.52 -12.11
N CYS A 98 -7.13 11.50 -11.61
CA CYS A 98 -6.57 11.49 -10.27
C CYS A 98 -5.13 10.96 -10.20
N THR A 99 -4.51 11.15 -9.05
CA THR A 99 -3.16 10.63 -8.77
C THR A 99 -3.20 9.58 -7.67
N VAL A 100 -2.68 8.39 -7.93
CA VAL A 100 -2.40 7.38 -6.91
C VAL A 100 -1.00 7.61 -6.36
N VAL A 101 -0.92 7.82 -5.05
CA VAL A 101 0.36 8.01 -4.33
C VAL A 101 0.60 6.79 -3.43
N PRO A 102 1.64 5.97 -3.72
CA PRO A 102 2.04 4.90 -2.82
C PRO A 102 2.58 5.46 -1.50
N ALA A 103 2.17 4.87 -0.38
CA ALA A 103 2.72 5.18 0.93
C ALA A 103 4.23 4.88 0.98
N PRO A 104 5.02 5.65 1.73
CA PRO A 104 6.46 5.53 1.67
C PRO A 104 6.96 4.31 2.43
N THR A 105 7.69 3.42 1.78
CA THR A 105 8.41 2.31 2.38
C THR A 105 9.77 2.76 2.93
N ARG A 106 10.30 2.05 3.91
CA ARG A 106 11.67 2.31 4.40
C ARG A 106 12.68 2.08 3.26
N ALA A 107 13.50 3.10 2.96
CA ALA A 107 14.41 3.11 1.80
C ALA A 107 15.37 1.90 1.75
N LEU A 108 15.90 1.45 2.89
CA LEU A 108 16.78 0.27 2.97
C LEU A 108 16.03 -1.02 2.60
N ALA A 109 14.79 -1.17 3.05
CA ALA A 109 13.97 -2.32 2.73
C ALA A 109 13.57 -2.34 1.24
N ALA A 110 13.26 -1.18 0.66
CA ALA A 110 12.98 -1.04 -0.77
C ALA A 110 14.20 -1.36 -1.65
N ARG A 111 15.41 -0.91 -1.26
CA ARG A 111 16.65 -1.22 -1.99
C ARG A 111 16.97 -2.71 -1.99
N ARG A 112 16.87 -3.38 -0.84
CA ARG A 112 17.12 -4.83 -0.73
C ARG A 112 16.18 -5.67 -1.59
N ARG A 113 14.95 -5.19 -1.81
CA ARG A 113 13.90 -5.87 -2.60
C ARG A 113 13.89 -5.49 -4.08
N GLY A 114 14.83 -4.65 -4.53
CA GLY A 114 14.90 -4.17 -5.91
C GLY A 114 13.74 -3.27 -6.31
N GLY A 115 13.21 -2.48 -5.35
CA GLY A 115 12.14 -1.50 -5.53
C GLY A 115 11.06 -1.60 -4.46
N ASP A 116 10.15 -0.63 -4.49
CA ASP A 116 9.02 -0.56 -3.57
C ASP A 116 7.85 -1.43 -4.06
N PRO A 117 7.41 -2.44 -3.28
CA PRO A 117 6.33 -3.33 -3.67
C PRO A 117 5.00 -2.60 -3.89
N VAL A 118 4.64 -1.65 -3.01
CA VAL A 118 3.38 -0.89 -3.10
C VAL A 118 3.31 -0.09 -4.39
N THR A 119 4.43 0.55 -4.77
CA THR A 119 4.52 1.26 -6.05
C THR A 119 4.30 0.34 -7.24
N ARG A 120 4.92 -0.85 -7.25
CA ARG A 120 4.73 -1.81 -8.35
C ARG A 120 3.30 -2.31 -8.44
N ILE A 121 2.67 -2.58 -7.30
CA ILE A 121 1.25 -2.97 -7.23
C ILE A 121 0.39 -1.84 -7.80
N ALA A 122 0.61 -0.59 -7.36
CA ALA A 122 -0.15 0.56 -7.84
C ALA A 122 0.01 0.78 -9.35
N GLN A 123 1.25 0.75 -9.86
CA GLN A 123 1.53 0.88 -11.30
C GLN A 123 0.83 -0.20 -12.13
N ARG A 124 0.89 -1.47 -11.67
CA ARG A 124 0.24 -2.57 -12.35
C ARG A 124 -1.29 -2.49 -12.27
N ALA A 125 -1.84 -2.00 -11.15
CA ALA A 125 -3.27 -1.85 -10.94
C ALA A 125 -3.90 -0.78 -11.86
N THR A 126 -3.15 0.26 -12.20
CA THR A 126 -3.63 1.40 -13.00
C THR A 126 -3.15 1.39 -14.46
N GLU A 127 -2.47 0.33 -14.89
CA GLU A 127 -1.83 0.26 -16.22
C GLU A 127 -2.79 0.48 -17.39
N GLN A 128 -4.06 0.09 -17.24
CA GLN A 128 -5.10 0.25 -18.25
C GLN A 128 -5.91 1.54 -18.11
N HIS A 129 -5.54 2.42 -17.17
CA HIS A 129 -6.26 3.65 -16.86
C HIS A 129 -5.35 4.88 -17.02
N PRO A 130 -5.22 5.43 -18.26
CA PRO A 130 -4.28 6.53 -18.54
C PRO A 130 -4.64 7.83 -17.78
N GLU A 131 -5.89 7.96 -17.34
CA GLU A 131 -6.38 9.06 -16.51
C GLU A 131 -5.94 8.97 -15.03
N ILE A 132 -5.40 7.81 -14.60
CA ILE A 132 -4.89 7.59 -13.24
C ILE A 132 -3.37 7.53 -13.26
N LYS A 133 -2.73 8.54 -12.69
CA LYS A 133 -1.26 8.62 -12.64
C LYS A 133 -0.72 8.08 -11.33
N VAL A 134 0.31 7.24 -11.37
CA VAL A 134 1.03 6.79 -10.17
C VAL A 134 2.26 7.65 -9.95
N VAL A 135 2.32 8.34 -8.81
CA VAL A 135 3.44 9.22 -8.46
C VAL A 135 4.05 8.85 -7.12
N GLN A 136 5.31 8.44 -7.10
CA GLN A 136 6.08 8.27 -5.86
C GLN A 136 6.44 9.65 -5.29
N ALA A 137 5.48 10.29 -4.62
CA ALA A 137 5.64 11.62 -4.05
C ALA A 137 6.25 11.62 -2.66
N LEU A 138 6.24 10.49 -1.97
CA LEU A 138 6.60 10.38 -0.56
C LEU A 138 7.84 9.48 -0.36
N ARG A 139 8.69 9.85 0.60
CA ARG A 139 9.81 9.01 1.09
C ARG A 139 9.93 9.12 2.60
N THR A 140 10.34 8.02 3.24
CA THR A 140 10.79 8.07 4.64
C THR A 140 12.13 8.79 4.73
N ARG A 141 12.29 9.66 5.73
CA ARG A 141 13.60 10.23 6.08
C ARG A 141 14.49 9.12 6.65
N ALA A 142 15.76 9.14 6.32
CA ALA A 142 16.74 8.30 7.00
C ALA A 142 16.75 8.70 8.49
N MET A 143 16.65 7.70 9.40
CA MET A 143 16.85 7.97 10.82
C MET A 143 18.28 8.45 11.03
N VAL A 144 18.45 9.69 11.44
CA VAL A 144 19.70 10.10 12.09
C VAL A 144 19.73 9.38 13.45
N ARG A 145 20.76 8.58 13.66
CA ARG A 145 21.01 7.85 14.92
C ARG A 145 21.49 8.83 15.99
N ASP A 146 20.62 9.65 16.54
CA ASP A 146 20.90 10.39 17.76
C ASP A 146 19.64 10.38 18.64
N SER A 147 19.45 9.25 19.33
CA SER A 147 18.37 9.11 20.29
C SER A 147 18.87 8.95 21.73
N VAL A 148 20.06 9.40 22.05
CA VAL A 148 20.53 9.47 23.42
C VAL A 148 20.13 10.84 23.98
N GLY A 149 19.14 10.87 24.90
CA GLY A 149 18.75 12.07 25.65
C GLY A 149 17.45 12.77 25.25
N LEU A 150 16.61 12.21 24.35
CA LEU A 150 15.36 12.84 23.92
C LEU A 150 14.23 12.67 24.95
N THR A 151 13.51 13.76 25.25
CA THR A 151 12.29 13.78 26.05
C THR A 151 11.12 13.09 25.34
N SER A 152 10.02 12.79 26.08
CA SER A 152 8.80 12.20 25.50
C SER A 152 8.23 13.06 24.38
N ALA A 153 8.26 14.41 24.53
CA ALA A 153 7.80 15.37 23.54
C ALA A 153 8.67 15.36 22.27
N ASP A 154 9.98 15.15 22.41
CA ASP A 154 10.89 15.03 21.26
C ASP A 154 10.71 13.69 20.53
N ARG A 155 10.31 12.63 21.23
CA ARG A 155 9.95 11.34 20.62
C ARG A 155 8.67 11.46 19.78
N GLU A 156 7.67 12.22 20.26
CA GLU A 156 6.44 12.48 19.49
C GLU A 156 6.72 13.38 18.27
N ARG A 157 7.55 14.42 18.40
CA ARG A 157 8.00 15.26 17.27
C ARG A 157 8.82 14.45 16.26
N ASN A 158 9.72 13.58 16.70
CA ASN A 158 10.47 12.67 15.82
C ASN A 158 9.59 11.61 15.14
N LEU A 159 8.40 11.31 15.62
CA LEU A 159 7.40 10.49 14.95
C LEU A 159 6.68 11.25 13.83
N SER A 160 6.45 12.56 14.01
CA SER A 160 5.69 13.38 13.06
C SER A 160 6.47 13.82 11.82
N ASP A 161 7.81 13.76 11.80
CA ASP A 161 8.63 14.24 10.68
C ASP A 161 9.32 13.12 9.87
N ARG A 162 8.75 11.91 9.89
CA ARG A 162 9.37 10.74 9.22
C ARG A 162 9.17 10.69 7.72
N ILE A 163 8.21 11.42 7.18
CA ILE A 163 7.89 11.45 5.75
C ILE A 163 8.28 12.79 5.16
N LYS A 164 8.87 12.76 3.97
CA LYS A 164 9.13 13.95 3.16
C LYS A 164 8.50 13.84 1.79
N ILE A 165 8.07 14.96 1.26
CA ILE A 165 7.66 15.07 -0.14
C ILE A 165 8.89 15.17 -1.01
N THR A 166 8.91 14.40 -2.08
CA THR A 166 9.96 14.39 -3.09
C THR A 166 9.47 14.89 -4.45
N LYS A 167 8.15 14.84 -4.67
CA LYS A 167 7.48 15.37 -5.87
C LYS A 167 6.18 16.03 -5.45
N ARG A 168 5.87 17.17 -6.02
CA ARG A 168 4.55 17.80 -5.84
C ARG A 168 3.51 17.02 -6.63
N VAL A 169 2.36 16.83 -6.04
CA VAL A 169 1.14 16.32 -6.66
C VAL A 169 0.03 17.32 -6.36
N GLY A 170 -0.81 17.58 -7.33
CA GLY A 170 -1.99 18.43 -7.18
C GLY A 170 -3.23 17.67 -7.62
N GLY A 171 -4.41 18.26 -7.39
CA GLY A 171 -5.68 17.62 -7.67
C GLY A 171 -6.00 16.49 -6.70
N ASP A 172 -6.90 15.63 -7.11
CA ASP A 172 -7.37 14.51 -6.30
C ASP A 172 -6.33 13.40 -6.18
N VAL A 173 -6.12 12.95 -4.95
CA VAL A 173 -5.10 11.97 -4.61
C VAL A 173 -5.71 10.82 -3.82
N LEU A 174 -5.50 9.60 -4.29
CA LEU A 174 -5.70 8.37 -3.54
C LEU A 174 -4.35 7.91 -2.96
N LEU A 175 -4.23 7.89 -1.62
CA LEU A 175 -3.08 7.28 -0.95
C LEU A 175 -3.28 5.76 -0.91
N VAL A 176 -2.31 4.98 -1.35
CA VAL A 176 -2.38 3.50 -1.31
C VAL A 176 -1.26 2.92 -0.44
N ASP A 177 -1.60 1.89 0.35
CA ASP A 177 -0.63 1.14 1.16
C ASP A 177 -0.98 -0.35 1.13
N ASP A 178 -0.08 -1.19 1.60
CA ASP A 178 -0.34 -2.63 1.68
C ASP A 178 -1.14 -3.00 2.93
N ILE A 179 -0.85 -2.40 4.09
CA ILE A 179 -1.52 -2.72 5.35
C ILE A 179 -1.76 -1.45 6.15
N ILE A 180 -3.00 -1.25 6.59
CA ILE A 180 -3.30 -0.29 7.64
C ILE A 180 -3.28 -0.99 9.01
N THR A 181 -2.50 -0.46 9.94
CA THR A 181 -2.43 -0.94 11.33
C THR A 181 -2.90 0.16 12.27
N THR A 182 -2.00 0.92 12.86
CA THR A 182 -2.35 2.04 13.74
C THR A 182 -2.86 3.28 13.02
N GLY A 183 -2.61 3.43 11.72
CA GLY A 183 -2.92 4.63 10.95
C GLY A 183 -1.83 5.72 10.96
N ALA A 184 -0.76 5.56 11.75
CA ALA A 184 0.25 6.61 11.91
C ALA A 184 0.95 7.00 10.60
N THR A 185 1.31 6.02 9.76
CA THR A 185 1.93 6.27 8.45
C THR A 185 0.96 7.00 7.52
N ALA A 186 -0.29 6.54 7.46
CA ALA A 186 -1.33 7.14 6.63
C ALA A 186 -1.59 8.59 7.04
N ARG A 187 -1.75 8.87 8.36
CA ARG A 187 -1.93 10.23 8.88
C ARG A 187 -0.81 11.17 8.47
N GLU A 188 0.44 10.75 8.64
CA GLU A 188 1.58 11.59 8.29
C GLU A 188 1.69 11.80 6.78
N ALA A 189 1.42 10.77 5.98
CA ALA A 189 1.40 10.85 4.52
C ALA A 189 0.32 11.82 4.02
N VAL A 190 -0.91 11.69 4.52
CA VAL A 190 -2.03 12.60 4.21
C VAL A 190 -1.68 14.04 4.57
N ARG A 191 -1.21 14.27 5.81
CA ARG A 191 -0.80 15.59 6.29
C ARG A 191 0.26 16.24 5.38
N MET A 192 1.25 15.47 4.94
CA MET A 192 2.31 15.96 4.06
C MET A 192 1.81 16.28 2.65
N LEU A 193 0.93 15.45 2.10
CA LEU A 193 0.33 15.68 0.79
C LEU A 193 -0.57 16.92 0.79
N GLN A 194 -1.44 17.06 1.79
CA GLN A 194 -2.32 18.22 1.96
C GLN A 194 -1.53 19.53 2.15
N LYS A 195 -0.45 19.52 2.94
CA LYS A 195 0.46 20.65 3.06
C LYS A 195 1.12 21.07 1.75
N ALA A 196 1.26 20.14 0.80
CA ALA A 196 1.79 20.40 -0.53
C ALA A 196 0.72 20.82 -1.54
N GLY A 197 -0.53 20.96 -1.11
CA GLY A 197 -1.65 21.41 -1.94
C GLY A 197 -2.43 20.30 -2.64
N ALA A 198 -2.22 19.03 -2.28
CA ALA A 198 -3.01 17.92 -2.80
C ALA A 198 -4.34 17.78 -2.06
N ASN A 199 -5.41 17.44 -2.78
CA ASN A 199 -6.67 17.03 -2.19
C ASN A 199 -6.66 15.50 -2.00
N VAL A 200 -6.31 15.03 -0.79
CA VAL A 200 -6.35 13.59 -0.51
C VAL A 200 -7.78 13.17 -0.24
N THR A 201 -8.37 12.40 -1.14
CA THR A 201 -9.79 11.97 -1.08
C THR A 201 -9.99 10.77 -0.17
N ALA A 202 -9.06 9.82 -0.20
CA ALA A 202 -9.13 8.60 0.61
C ALA A 202 -7.76 7.91 0.74
N VAL A 203 -7.71 6.95 1.65
CA VAL A 203 -6.64 5.93 1.75
C VAL A 203 -7.23 4.58 1.38
N LEU A 204 -6.57 3.84 0.50
CA LEU A 204 -6.93 2.46 0.15
C LEU A 204 -5.79 1.51 0.47
N THR A 205 -6.07 0.42 1.20
CA THR A 205 -5.08 -0.58 1.59
C THR A 205 -5.49 -1.98 1.17
N LEU A 206 -4.49 -2.83 0.89
CA LEU A 206 -4.77 -4.24 0.59
C LEU A 206 -5.32 -4.98 1.80
N ALA A 207 -4.96 -4.56 3.02
CA ALA A 207 -5.40 -5.21 4.25
C ALA A 207 -5.48 -4.26 5.45
N GLN A 208 -6.34 -4.63 6.41
CA GLN A 208 -6.43 -4.05 7.75
C GLN A 208 -6.00 -5.09 8.79
N ALA A 209 -5.10 -4.71 9.71
CA ALA A 209 -4.68 -5.52 10.86
C ALA A 209 -5.46 -5.16 12.13
#